data_74f44dd4d084648501efa613397d98af
#
_entry.id   74f44dd4d084648501efa613397d98af
#
_cell.length_a   1.000
_cell.length_b   1.000
_cell.length_c   1.000
_cell.angle_alpha   90.00
_cell.angle_beta   90.00
_cell.angle_gamma   90.00
#
_symmetry.space_group_name_H-M   'P 1'
#
loop_
_entity.id
_entity.type
_entity.pdbx_description
1 polymer ?
#
loop_
_entity_poly.entity_id
_entity_poly.type
_entity_poly.pdbx_seq_one_letter_code
_entity_poly.pdbx_strand_id
1 'polypeptide(L)'
;VDGADGLAARIRAEFPALAFDKAALSDEGDDHRIVILDDAWVFRFPRQREGEDRPALFRAELALLARLADVSPIPVPRYEFISADGGFGGYRKIAGEPMRPALFAAMSPDARTAILDRIAQFLKLLHATPPSAIARAGGEIAREWTGAAFRDRWIAERRAMIARFVDAPLLERMDRFYERLAAQGPPPREVLTHGDLSDDHMLLSPGRDSLAGIIDFGDACLGDPAYDLTFFLSYGEAAARRLADRYDPMGEDPGLLARARLSHARFRIEQLRQARAFPHETAQLLADLPGLLDQVLERNP
;
A
#
# COMPACT_ATOMS: atom_id res chain seq x y z
N VAL A 1 -18.99 19.79 -5.44
CA VAL A 1 -17.88 18.86 -5.66
C VAL A 1 -17.16 19.31 -6.92
N ASP A 2 -15.96 19.88 -6.78
CA ASP A 2 -15.21 20.44 -7.92
C ASP A 2 -14.78 19.30 -8.86
N GLY A 3 -15.15 19.39 -10.13
CA GLY A 3 -14.62 18.53 -11.20
C GLY A 3 -13.16 18.85 -11.52
N ALA A 4 -12.62 18.20 -12.58
CA ALA A 4 -11.24 18.44 -13.04
C ALA A 4 -10.95 19.94 -13.24
N ASP A 5 -11.87 20.68 -13.86
CA ASP A 5 -11.73 22.11 -14.13
C ASP A 5 -11.65 22.97 -12.86
N GLY A 6 -12.45 22.66 -11.82
CA GLY A 6 -12.42 23.37 -10.56
C GLY A 6 -11.11 23.17 -9.81
N LEU A 7 -10.59 21.94 -9.78
CA LEU A 7 -9.29 21.63 -9.18
C LEU A 7 -8.13 22.24 -9.98
N ALA A 8 -8.21 22.20 -11.31
CA ALA A 8 -7.24 22.85 -12.20
C ALA A 8 -7.21 24.38 -12.00
N ALA A 9 -8.37 25.01 -11.80
CA ALA A 9 -8.44 26.45 -11.48
C ALA A 9 -7.77 26.76 -10.12
N ARG A 10 -7.93 25.91 -9.11
CA ARG A 10 -7.23 26.05 -7.83
C ARG A 10 -5.71 25.95 -8.00
N ILE A 11 -5.24 24.98 -8.81
CA ILE A 11 -3.80 24.84 -9.10
C ILE A 11 -3.26 26.10 -9.78
N ARG A 12 -3.96 26.65 -10.80
CA ARG A 12 -3.53 27.88 -11.47
C ARG A 12 -3.50 29.08 -10.55
N ALA A 13 -4.47 29.19 -9.64
CA ALA A 13 -4.51 30.28 -8.68
C ALA A 13 -3.35 30.22 -7.68
N GLU A 14 -3.01 29.05 -7.21
CA GLU A 14 -1.93 28.85 -6.23
C GLU A 14 -0.53 28.90 -6.88
N PHE A 15 -0.40 28.36 -8.11
CA PHE A 15 0.87 28.24 -8.82
C PHE A 15 0.81 28.90 -10.19
N PRO A 16 0.74 30.24 -10.29
CA PRO A 16 0.54 30.94 -11.56
C PRO A 16 1.70 30.77 -12.56
N ALA A 17 2.87 30.38 -12.09
CA ALA A 17 4.02 30.07 -12.95
C ALA A 17 3.96 28.67 -13.58
N LEU A 18 3.07 27.78 -13.12
CA LEU A 18 2.89 26.46 -13.69
C LEU A 18 1.96 26.54 -14.90
N ALA A 19 2.54 26.47 -16.08
CA ALA A 19 1.77 26.40 -17.33
C ALA A 19 1.37 24.94 -17.61
N PHE A 20 0.12 24.74 -17.99
CA PHE A 20 -0.40 23.48 -18.51
C PHE A 20 -1.64 23.71 -19.37
N ASP A 21 -1.85 22.82 -20.34
CA ASP A 21 -2.96 22.90 -21.29
C ASP A 21 -4.10 21.95 -20.92
N LYS A 22 -3.78 20.75 -20.43
CA LYS A 22 -4.75 19.68 -20.14
C LYS A 22 -4.75 19.34 -18.67
N ALA A 23 -5.94 19.11 -18.13
CA ALA A 23 -6.14 18.56 -16.81
C ALA A 23 -7.12 17.39 -16.89
N ALA A 24 -6.73 16.25 -16.35
CA ALA A 24 -7.57 15.06 -16.25
C ALA A 24 -7.73 14.66 -14.77
N LEU A 25 -8.96 14.36 -14.36
CA LEU A 25 -9.22 13.77 -13.05
C LEU A 25 -8.98 12.26 -13.16
N SER A 26 -8.17 11.70 -12.27
CA SER A 26 -8.12 10.27 -12.05
C SER A 26 -9.09 9.94 -10.93
N ASP A 27 -10.03 9.04 -11.22
CA ASP A 27 -10.96 8.51 -10.20
C ASP A 27 -10.35 7.36 -9.40
N GLU A 28 -9.10 7.00 -9.67
CA GLU A 28 -8.33 6.01 -8.95
C GLU A 28 -7.88 6.62 -7.60
N GLY A 29 -8.32 6.03 -6.52
CA GLY A 29 -7.91 6.38 -5.16
C GLY A 29 -9.05 6.84 -4.26
N ASP A 30 -9.15 6.16 -3.12
CA ASP A 30 -10.18 6.44 -2.10
C ASP A 30 -9.85 7.68 -1.25
N ASP A 31 -8.56 7.98 -1.06
CA ASP A 31 -8.05 8.96 -0.10
C ASP A 31 -7.80 10.34 -0.68
N HIS A 32 -7.49 10.40 -1.97
CA HIS A 32 -7.16 11.63 -2.68
C HIS A 32 -7.98 11.77 -3.95
N ARG A 33 -8.23 13.02 -4.32
CA ARG A 33 -8.60 13.36 -5.69
C ARG A 33 -7.30 13.67 -6.44
N ILE A 34 -7.08 13.00 -7.54
CA ILE A 34 -5.84 13.11 -8.30
C ILE A 34 -6.13 13.86 -9.60
N VAL A 35 -5.38 14.94 -9.83
CA VAL A 35 -5.41 15.67 -11.10
C VAL A 35 -4.09 15.49 -11.80
N ILE A 36 -4.14 14.99 -13.03
CA ILE A 36 -2.97 14.83 -13.90
C ILE A 36 -2.97 15.98 -14.89
N LEU A 37 -1.87 16.75 -14.92
CA LEU A 37 -1.68 17.87 -15.83
C LEU A 37 -0.69 17.49 -16.94
N ASP A 38 -1.10 17.59 -18.20
CA ASP A 38 -0.31 17.31 -19.42
C ASP A 38 0.44 15.97 -19.42
N ASP A 39 -0.09 14.97 -18.69
CA ASP A 39 0.57 13.69 -18.41
C ASP A 39 1.98 13.83 -17.77
N ALA A 40 2.30 14.99 -17.24
CA ALA A 40 3.60 15.34 -16.69
C ALA A 40 3.60 15.57 -15.18
N TRP A 41 2.48 16.01 -14.62
CA TRP A 41 2.36 16.34 -13.21
C TRP A 41 1.19 15.63 -12.56
N VAL A 42 1.36 15.20 -11.33
CA VAL A 42 0.32 14.61 -10.49
C VAL A 42 0.08 15.54 -9.31
N PHE A 43 -1.14 16.04 -9.18
CA PHE A 43 -1.58 16.82 -8.04
C PHE A 43 -2.55 16.00 -7.19
N ARG A 44 -2.30 15.93 -5.88
CA ARG A 44 -3.10 15.18 -4.91
C ARG A 44 -3.81 16.14 -3.97
N PHE A 45 -5.14 15.97 -3.87
CA PHE A 45 -6.02 16.73 -3.01
C PHE A 45 -6.62 15.75 -1.98
N PRO A 46 -6.23 15.78 -0.70
CA PRO A 46 -6.80 14.92 0.33
C PRO A 46 -8.32 15.04 0.38
N ARG A 47 -9.03 13.92 0.39
CA ARG A 47 -10.48 13.89 0.63
C ARG A 47 -10.74 14.03 2.11
N GLN A 48 -11.70 14.88 2.48
CA GLN A 48 -12.12 14.97 3.88
C GLN A 48 -12.86 13.70 4.29
N ARG A 49 -12.47 13.13 5.43
CA ARG A 49 -13.16 12.00 6.06
C ARG A 49 -13.46 12.38 7.51
N GLU A 50 -14.65 11.99 8.00
CA GLU A 50 -15.05 12.22 9.38
C GLU A 50 -14.11 11.48 10.34
N GLY A 51 -13.64 12.18 11.36
CA GLY A 51 -12.74 11.61 12.38
C GLY A 51 -11.26 11.54 11.99
N GLU A 52 -10.84 12.04 10.81
CA GLU A 52 -9.45 12.06 10.38
C GLU A 52 -8.93 13.49 10.18
N ASP A 53 -7.74 13.80 10.71
CA ASP A 53 -7.00 15.03 10.37
C ASP A 53 -6.21 14.82 9.06
N ARG A 54 -6.90 14.89 7.93
CA ARG A 54 -6.31 14.70 6.60
C ARG A 54 -5.15 15.66 6.30
N PRO A 55 -5.20 16.94 6.66
CA PRO A 55 -4.03 17.81 6.54
C PRO A 55 -2.82 17.34 7.34
N ALA A 56 -2.99 16.79 8.53
CA ALA A 56 -1.87 16.27 9.32
C ALA A 56 -1.28 14.99 8.70
N LEU A 57 -2.13 14.09 8.20
CA LEU A 57 -1.69 12.89 7.46
C LEU A 57 -0.94 13.27 6.18
N PHE A 58 -1.44 14.26 5.42
CA PHE A 58 -0.75 14.73 4.23
C PHE A 58 0.60 15.39 4.55
N ARG A 59 0.70 16.16 5.65
CA ARG A 59 1.99 16.69 6.13
C ARG A 59 2.96 15.57 6.50
N ALA A 60 2.46 14.45 7.07
CA ALA A 60 3.30 13.29 7.36
C ALA A 60 3.85 12.65 6.08
N GLU A 61 3.02 12.48 5.06
CA GLU A 61 3.45 12.01 3.73
C GLU A 61 4.53 12.91 3.13
N LEU A 62 4.30 14.22 3.11
CA LEU A 62 5.28 15.21 2.61
C LEU A 62 6.61 15.11 3.34
N ALA A 63 6.59 15.03 4.68
CA ALA A 63 7.79 14.93 5.49
C ALA A 63 8.56 13.63 5.27
N LEU A 64 7.84 12.51 5.10
CA LEU A 64 8.43 11.20 4.79
C LEU A 64 9.10 11.23 3.42
N LEU A 65 8.37 11.67 2.39
CA LEU A 65 8.88 11.72 1.02
C LEU A 65 10.08 12.66 0.87
N ALA A 66 10.07 13.81 1.53
CA ALA A 66 11.23 14.72 1.56
C ALA A 66 12.49 14.05 2.11
N ARG A 67 12.36 13.12 3.06
CA ARG A 67 13.49 12.36 3.61
C ARG A 67 13.96 11.24 2.68
N LEU A 68 13.01 10.58 2.02
CA LEU A 68 13.31 9.45 1.14
C LEU A 68 13.88 9.90 -0.20
N ALA A 69 13.49 11.07 -0.70
CA ALA A 69 13.75 11.51 -2.08
C ALA A 69 15.22 11.48 -2.50
N ASP A 70 16.15 11.75 -1.58
CA ASP A 70 17.60 11.82 -1.89
C ASP A 70 18.36 10.52 -1.56
N VAL A 71 17.75 9.61 -0.76
CA VAL A 71 18.46 8.44 -0.24
C VAL A 71 17.83 7.12 -0.66
N SER A 72 16.59 7.15 -1.18
CA SER A 72 15.90 5.94 -1.61
C SER A 72 16.59 5.28 -2.81
N PRO A 73 16.80 3.96 -2.79
CA PRO A 73 17.35 3.23 -3.92
C PRO A 73 16.37 3.14 -5.10
N ILE A 74 15.10 3.43 -4.88
CA ILE A 74 14.01 3.44 -5.86
C ILE A 74 13.40 4.85 -5.86
N PRO A 75 13.16 5.49 -7.03
CA PRO A 75 12.53 6.79 -7.07
C PRO A 75 11.19 6.82 -6.32
N VAL A 76 10.95 7.91 -5.58
CA VAL A 76 9.69 8.19 -4.89
C VAL A 76 9.17 9.56 -5.29
N PRO A 77 7.89 9.89 -5.12
CA PRO A 77 7.36 11.22 -5.40
C PRO A 77 8.17 12.31 -4.69
N ARG A 78 8.53 13.34 -5.45
CA ARG A 78 9.17 14.55 -4.91
C ARG A 78 8.23 15.72 -5.14
N TYR A 79 7.56 16.18 -4.10
CA TYR A 79 6.66 17.33 -4.21
C TYR A 79 7.45 18.60 -4.53
N GLU A 80 7.13 19.20 -5.67
CA GLU A 80 7.70 20.48 -6.13
C GLU A 80 6.73 21.64 -5.86
N PHE A 81 5.44 21.32 -5.73
CA PHE A 81 4.36 22.27 -5.47
C PHE A 81 3.62 21.85 -4.20
N ILE A 82 3.53 22.76 -3.25
CA ILE A 82 2.74 22.56 -2.02
C ILE A 82 1.95 23.84 -1.81
N SER A 83 0.61 23.75 -1.70
CA SER A 83 -0.24 24.92 -1.45
C SER A 83 0.11 25.61 -0.14
N ALA A 84 -0.08 26.92 -0.06
CA ALA A 84 0.27 27.72 1.11
C ALA A 84 -0.40 27.25 2.39
N ASP A 85 -1.62 26.70 2.27
CA ASP A 85 -2.38 26.11 3.38
C ASP A 85 -2.01 24.64 3.66
N GLY A 86 -1.11 24.04 2.85
CA GLY A 86 -0.76 22.62 2.93
C GLY A 86 -1.91 21.67 2.58
N GLY A 87 -2.95 22.16 1.91
CA GLY A 87 -4.17 21.42 1.60
C GLY A 87 -4.06 20.52 0.36
N PHE A 88 -3.05 20.73 -0.49
CA PHE A 88 -2.75 19.90 -1.66
C PHE A 88 -1.34 20.14 -2.15
N GLY A 89 -0.85 19.24 -3.01
CA GLY A 89 0.46 19.40 -3.60
C GLY A 89 0.62 18.60 -4.89
N GLY A 90 1.72 18.87 -5.60
CA GLY A 90 2.02 18.25 -6.87
C GLY A 90 3.48 17.87 -7.03
N TYR A 91 3.70 16.82 -7.78
CA TYR A 91 5.01 16.27 -8.12
C TYR A 91 5.05 15.82 -9.59
N ARG A 92 6.24 15.66 -10.14
CA ARG A 92 6.42 15.11 -11.48
C ARG A 92 5.94 13.67 -11.54
N LYS A 93 5.08 13.38 -12.52
CA LYS A 93 4.59 12.01 -12.76
C LYS A 93 5.77 11.07 -12.97
N ILE A 94 5.83 10.02 -12.17
CA ILE A 94 6.77 8.92 -12.38
C ILE A 94 6.20 8.05 -13.50
N ALA A 95 6.87 8.03 -14.64
CA ALA A 95 6.45 7.26 -15.80
C ALA A 95 6.78 5.78 -15.59
N GLY A 96 5.78 4.93 -15.67
CA GLY A 96 5.91 3.48 -15.50
C GLY A 96 4.57 2.79 -15.57
N GLU A 97 4.59 1.47 -15.56
CA GLU A 97 3.38 0.65 -15.49
C GLU A 97 3.35 -0.15 -14.19
N PRO A 98 2.16 -0.41 -13.60
CA PRO A 98 2.03 -1.23 -12.41
C PRO A 98 2.74 -2.57 -12.55
N MET A 99 3.51 -2.97 -11.53
CA MET A 99 4.23 -4.23 -11.52
C MET A 99 3.27 -5.39 -11.24
N ARG A 100 2.40 -5.70 -12.18
CA ARG A 100 1.44 -6.79 -12.06
C ARG A 100 2.14 -8.15 -11.91
N PRO A 101 1.58 -9.11 -11.12
CA PRO A 101 2.17 -10.44 -10.95
C PRO A 101 2.49 -11.16 -12.27
N ALA A 102 1.63 -11.03 -13.28
CA ALA A 102 1.85 -11.61 -14.60
C ALA A 102 3.07 -11.00 -15.32
N LEU A 103 3.26 -9.69 -15.23
CA LEU A 103 4.42 -9.01 -15.81
C LEU A 103 5.70 -9.42 -15.09
N PHE A 104 5.68 -9.45 -13.76
CA PHE A 104 6.82 -9.91 -12.96
C PHE A 104 7.19 -11.36 -13.30
N ALA A 105 6.21 -12.26 -13.43
CA ALA A 105 6.45 -13.66 -13.80
C ALA A 105 7.11 -13.82 -15.19
N ALA A 106 6.78 -12.91 -16.12
CA ALA A 106 7.35 -12.90 -17.48
C ALA A 106 8.79 -12.37 -17.57
N MET A 107 9.30 -11.72 -16.52
CA MET A 107 10.68 -11.21 -16.49
C MET A 107 11.73 -12.32 -16.39
N SER A 108 12.96 -12.01 -16.78
CA SER A 108 14.09 -12.89 -16.53
C SER A 108 14.31 -13.12 -15.03
N PRO A 109 14.86 -14.28 -14.62
CA PRO A 109 15.19 -14.54 -13.22
C PRO A 109 16.09 -13.47 -12.60
N ASP A 110 17.05 -12.94 -13.38
CA ASP A 110 17.98 -11.91 -12.91
C ASP A 110 17.27 -10.57 -12.67
N ALA A 111 16.38 -10.15 -13.57
CA ALA A 111 15.57 -8.94 -13.39
C ALA A 111 14.67 -9.03 -12.16
N ARG A 112 13.97 -10.17 -11.98
CA ARG A 112 13.15 -10.42 -10.78
C ARG A 112 13.97 -10.33 -9.49
N THR A 113 15.14 -10.95 -9.52
CA THR A 113 16.08 -10.94 -8.40
C THR A 113 16.54 -9.53 -8.06
N ALA A 114 16.98 -8.77 -9.07
CA ALA A 114 17.45 -7.39 -8.88
C ALA A 114 16.34 -6.46 -8.33
N ILE A 115 15.10 -6.62 -8.82
CA ILE A 115 13.94 -5.86 -8.34
C ILE A 115 13.69 -6.17 -6.86
N LEU A 116 13.60 -7.44 -6.47
CA LEU A 116 13.35 -7.83 -5.07
C LEU A 116 14.48 -7.37 -4.14
N ASP A 117 15.73 -7.43 -4.57
CA ASP A 117 16.86 -6.95 -3.78
C ASP A 117 16.81 -5.43 -3.58
N ARG A 118 16.36 -4.66 -4.58
CA ARG A 118 16.14 -3.23 -4.46
C ARG A 118 14.98 -2.87 -3.55
N ILE A 119 13.88 -3.61 -3.64
CA ILE A 119 12.74 -3.44 -2.72
C ILE A 119 13.16 -3.74 -1.29
N ALA A 120 13.93 -4.78 -1.04
CA ALA A 120 14.46 -5.06 0.30
C ALA A 120 15.33 -3.92 0.84
N GLN A 121 16.17 -3.30 0.01
CA GLN A 121 16.96 -2.12 0.38
C GLN A 121 16.06 -0.93 0.69
N PHE A 122 15.03 -0.69 -0.13
CA PHE A 122 14.04 0.36 0.10
C PHE A 122 13.32 0.15 1.43
N LEU A 123 12.81 -1.05 1.70
CA LEU A 123 12.11 -1.36 2.95
C LEU A 123 13.02 -1.19 4.18
N LYS A 124 14.28 -1.61 4.11
CA LYS A 124 15.24 -1.35 5.20
C LYS A 124 15.39 0.13 5.49
N LEU A 125 15.48 0.96 4.45
CA LEU A 125 15.61 2.41 4.59
C LEU A 125 14.33 3.03 5.18
N LEU A 126 13.18 2.66 4.64
CA LEU A 126 11.87 3.14 5.11
C LEU A 126 11.66 2.78 6.57
N HIS A 127 11.82 1.51 6.92
CA HIS A 127 11.61 0.99 8.27
C HIS A 127 12.65 1.47 9.30
N ALA A 128 13.80 1.95 8.85
CA ALA A 128 14.78 2.61 9.71
C ALA A 128 14.48 4.11 9.93
N THR A 129 13.49 4.67 9.23
CA THR A 129 13.12 6.07 9.38
C THR A 129 12.44 6.29 10.74
N PRO A 130 13.00 7.14 11.62
CA PRO A 130 12.41 7.31 12.95
C PRO A 130 11.10 8.10 12.87
N PRO A 131 10.00 7.61 13.48
CA PRO A 131 8.70 8.30 13.49
C PRO A 131 8.79 9.74 14.04
N SER A 132 9.70 9.98 14.99
CA SER A 132 9.93 11.32 15.54
C SER A 132 10.40 12.35 14.51
N ALA A 133 10.97 11.92 13.38
CA ALA A 133 11.37 12.84 12.33
C ALA A 133 10.16 13.40 11.57
N ILE A 134 9.10 12.59 11.43
CA ILE A 134 7.84 12.96 10.78
C ILE A 134 7.03 13.86 11.73
N ALA A 135 6.92 13.49 12.99
CA ALA A 135 6.22 14.28 14.00
C ALA A 135 6.82 15.70 14.16
N ARG A 136 8.15 15.84 14.09
CA ARG A 136 8.81 17.14 14.12
C ARG A 136 8.46 18.05 12.94
N ALA A 137 8.01 17.50 11.83
CA ALA A 137 7.52 18.25 10.67
C ALA A 137 6.01 18.59 10.78
N GLY A 138 5.39 18.32 11.92
CA GLY A 138 3.95 18.57 12.14
C GLY A 138 3.03 17.55 11.47
N GLY A 139 3.57 16.40 11.07
CA GLY A 139 2.80 15.28 10.56
C GLY A 139 2.27 14.38 11.68
N GLU A 140 1.12 13.78 11.45
CA GLU A 140 0.57 12.72 12.29
C GLU A 140 0.78 11.38 11.59
N ILE A 141 1.29 10.39 12.32
CA ILE A 141 1.48 9.04 11.80
C ILE A 141 0.38 8.17 12.35
N ALA A 142 -0.44 7.63 11.47
CA ALA A 142 -1.44 6.63 11.82
C ALA A 142 -0.77 5.36 12.39
N ARG A 143 -1.53 4.57 13.15
CA ARG A 143 -1.10 3.23 13.57
C ARG A 143 -1.88 2.18 12.82
N GLU A 144 -1.18 1.13 12.42
CA GLU A 144 -1.82 -0.06 11.88
C GLU A 144 -2.81 -0.66 12.91
N TRP A 145 -3.87 -1.21 12.41
CA TRP A 145 -4.85 -1.90 13.25
C TRP A 145 -4.26 -3.20 13.81
N THR A 146 -4.56 -3.47 15.07
CA THR A 146 -4.21 -4.74 15.70
C THR A 146 -5.06 -5.89 15.14
N GLY A 147 -4.58 -7.13 15.30
CA GLY A 147 -5.35 -8.32 14.94
C GLY A 147 -6.73 -8.37 15.62
N ALA A 148 -6.82 -7.92 16.88
CA ALA A 148 -8.08 -7.80 17.59
C ALA A 148 -9.02 -6.78 16.94
N ALA A 149 -8.52 -5.59 16.53
CA ALA A 149 -9.33 -4.59 15.85
C ALA A 149 -9.84 -5.09 14.49
N PHE A 150 -9.02 -5.84 13.74
CA PHE A 150 -9.46 -6.47 12.49
C PHE A 150 -10.57 -7.50 12.72
N ARG A 151 -10.46 -8.34 13.76
CA ARG A 151 -11.51 -9.31 14.13
C ARG A 151 -12.81 -8.59 14.52
N ASP A 152 -12.73 -7.56 15.36
CA ASP A 152 -13.91 -6.83 15.82
C ASP A 152 -14.63 -6.17 14.63
N ARG A 153 -13.87 -5.62 13.69
CA ARG A 153 -14.43 -5.09 12.44
C ARG A 153 -15.01 -6.18 11.55
N TRP A 154 -14.39 -7.35 11.48
CA TRP A 154 -14.94 -8.52 10.76
C TRP A 154 -16.33 -8.85 11.29
N ILE A 155 -16.47 -9.02 12.60
CA ILE A 155 -17.73 -9.38 13.24
C ILE A 155 -18.79 -8.28 13.02
N ALA A 156 -18.43 -7.00 13.25
CA ALA A 156 -19.37 -5.89 13.24
C ALA A 156 -19.85 -5.52 11.83
N GLU A 157 -18.97 -5.54 10.83
CA GLU A 157 -19.24 -4.92 9.54
C GLU A 157 -19.15 -5.88 8.34
N ARG A 158 -18.21 -6.82 8.34
CA ARG A 158 -17.81 -7.56 7.13
C ARG A 158 -18.47 -8.93 6.99
N ARG A 159 -18.56 -9.66 8.08
CA ARG A 159 -19.05 -11.04 8.11
C ARG A 159 -20.42 -11.20 7.44
N ALA A 160 -21.41 -10.40 7.84
CA ALA A 160 -22.76 -10.47 7.29
C ALA A 160 -22.85 -10.13 5.79
N MET A 161 -21.96 -9.24 5.32
CA MET A 161 -21.89 -8.87 3.91
C MET A 161 -21.27 -10.01 3.09
N ILE A 162 -20.15 -10.57 3.54
CA ILE A 162 -19.40 -11.62 2.84
C ILE A 162 -20.16 -12.95 2.87
N ALA A 163 -20.91 -13.25 3.94
CA ALA A 163 -21.78 -14.44 4.04
C ALA A 163 -22.79 -14.59 2.88
N ARG A 164 -23.01 -13.54 2.10
CA ARG A 164 -23.89 -13.59 0.91
C ARG A 164 -23.21 -14.19 -0.32
N PHE A 165 -21.88 -14.34 -0.30
CA PHE A 165 -21.07 -14.77 -1.43
C PHE A 165 -20.33 -16.08 -1.19
N VAL A 166 -20.31 -16.57 0.05
CA VAL A 166 -19.57 -17.76 0.45
C VAL A 166 -20.50 -18.78 1.10
N ASP A 167 -20.10 -20.06 1.07
CA ASP A 167 -20.79 -21.10 1.81
C ASP A 167 -20.46 -21.09 3.31
N ALA A 168 -21.23 -21.81 4.10
CA ALA A 168 -21.04 -21.86 5.54
C ALA A 168 -19.67 -22.41 5.94
N PRO A 169 -19.13 -23.48 5.33
CA PRO A 169 -17.78 -23.97 5.66
C PRO A 169 -16.67 -22.94 5.44
N LEU A 170 -16.74 -22.17 4.35
CA LEU A 170 -15.73 -21.12 4.09
C LEU A 170 -15.89 -19.96 5.07
N LEU A 171 -17.12 -19.56 5.39
CA LEU A 171 -17.38 -18.53 6.39
C LEU A 171 -16.83 -18.93 7.78
N GLU A 172 -17.02 -20.18 8.21
CA GLU A 172 -16.45 -20.69 9.46
C GLU A 172 -14.91 -20.70 9.48
N ARG A 173 -14.27 -20.96 8.32
CA ARG A 173 -12.81 -20.84 8.18
C ARG A 173 -12.36 -19.40 8.33
N MET A 174 -13.09 -18.43 7.76
CA MET A 174 -12.82 -17.01 7.91
C MET A 174 -12.99 -16.58 9.38
N ASP A 175 -14.04 -17.03 10.06
CA ASP A 175 -14.22 -16.75 11.48
C ASP A 175 -13.02 -17.26 12.31
N ARG A 176 -12.58 -18.49 12.10
CA ARG A 176 -11.38 -19.06 12.77
C ARG A 176 -10.11 -18.31 12.42
N PHE A 177 -10.00 -17.84 11.17
CA PHE A 177 -8.86 -17.02 10.74
C PHE A 177 -8.79 -15.71 11.52
N TYR A 178 -9.90 -14.99 11.68
CA TYR A 178 -9.91 -13.72 12.42
C TYR A 178 -9.68 -13.93 13.93
N GLU A 179 -10.12 -15.04 14.52
CA GLU A 179 -9.75 -15.39 15.89
C GLU A 179 -8.24 -15.66 16.02
N ARG A 180 -7.64 -16.36 15.05
CA ARG A 180 -6.19 -16.56 15.02
C ARG A 180 -5.43 -15.24 14.84
N LEU A 181 -5.91 -14.37 13.97
CA LEU A 181 -5.32 -13.04 13.75
C LEU A 181 -5.36 -12.21 15.03
N ALA A 182 -6.48 -12.25 15.77
CA ALA A 182 -6.63 -11.55 17.04
C ALA A 182 -5.73 -12.11 18.16
N ALA A 183 -5.44 -13.40 18.11
CA ALA A 183 -4.55 -14.04 19.07
C ALA A 183 -3.06 -13.76 18.83
N GLN A 184 -2.71 -13.08 17.71
CA GLN A 184 -1.33 -12.68 17.48
C GLN A 184 -0.91 -11.61 18.49
N GLY A 185 0.26 -11.80 19.06
CA GLY A 185 0.92 -10.77 19.85
C GLY A 185 1.40 -9.58 18.96
N PRO A 186 1.88 -8.52 19.60
CA PRO A 186 2.49 -7.42 18.86
C PRO A 186 3.72 -7.91 18.07
N PRO A 187 4.08 -7.24 16.98
CA PRO A 187 5.32 -7.56 16.27
C PRO A 187 6.54 -7.32 17.18
N PRO A 188 7.68 -7.97 16.91
CA PRO A 188 8.91 -7.75 17.69
C PRO A 188 9.35 -6.28 17.72
N ARG A 189 9.02 -5.55 16.67
CA ARG A 189 9.22 -4.10 16.55
C ARG A 189 8.14 -3.47 15.70
N GLU A 190 7.77 -2.24 16.00
CA GLU A 190 6.97 -1.39 15.13
C GLU A 190 7.92 -0.50 14.30
N VAL A 191 7.61 -0.33 13.04
CA VAL A 191 8.38 0.47 12.08
C VAL A 191 7.44 1.37 11.29
N LEU A 192 7.99 2.38 10.62
CA LEU A 192 7.24 3.17 9.66
C LEU A 192 7.10 2.35 8.37
N THR A 193 5.90 1.89 8.07
CA THR A 193 5.58 1.10 6.87
C THR A 193 5.09 1.99 5.74
N HIS A 194 5.12 1.48 4.51
CA HIS A 194 4.42 2.08 3.37
C HIS A 194 2.90 1.99 3.55
N GLY A 195 2.43 0.88 4.12
CA GLY A 195 1.03 0.64 4.44
C GLY A 195 0.18 0.08 3.28
N ASP A 196 0.55 0.37 2.03
CA ASP A 196 -0.10 -0.18 0.83
C ASP A 196 0.92 -0.39 -0.31
N LEU A 197 1.93 -1.25 -0.09
CA LEU A 197 2.93 -1.56 -1.12
C LEU A 197 2.38 -2.62 -2.10
N SER A 198 1.27 -2.30 -2.74
CA SER A 198 0.58 -3.14 -3.72
C SER A 198 1.25 -3.07 -5.11
N ASP A 199 0.78 -3.91 -6.02
CA ASP A 199 1.26 -3.94 -7.40
C ASP A 199 0.91 -2.65 -8.17
N ASP A 200 -0.13 -1.91 -7.78
CA ASP A 200 -0.49 -0.61 -8.34
C ASP A 200 0.50 0.51 -7.97
N HIS A 201 1.18 0.36 -6.83
CA HIS A 201 2.06 1.39 -6.29
C HIS A 201 3.55 1.13 -6.55
N MET A 202 3.89 0.00 -7.16
CA MET A 202 5.23 -0.30 -7.66
C MET A 202 5.25 -0.20 -9.19
N LEU A 203 5.93 0.82 -9.71
CA LEU A 203 5.97 1.10 -11.15
C LEU A 203 7.21 0.51 -11.81
N LEU A 204 7.01 -0.28 -12.86
CA LEU A 204 8.09 -0.77 -13.71
C LEU A 204 8.55 0.30 -14.67
N SER A 205 9.85 0.32 -14.97
CA SER A 205 10.42 1.11 -16.06
C SER A 205 9.83 0.68 -17.41
N PRO A 206 9.88 1.55 -18.45
CA PRO A 206 9.41 1.18 -19.79
C PRO A 206 10.09 -0.07 -20.36
N GLY A 207 11.33 -0.36 -19.95
CA GLY A 207 12.06 -1.58 -20.32
C GLY A 207 11.66 -2.82 -19.53
N ARG A 208 10.87 -2.68 -18.48
CA ARG A 208 10.43 -3.76 -17.56
C ARG A 208 11.59 -4.55 -16.93
N ASP A 209 12.73 -3.93 -16.76
CA ASP A 209 13.93 -4.54 -16.17
C ASP A 209 14.27 -4.00 -14.78
N SER A 210 13.60 -2.92 -14.39
CA SER A 210 13.82 -2.22 -13.14
C SER A 210 12.54 -1.50 -12.68
N LEU A 211 12.57 -0.98 -11.45
CA LEU A 211 11.51 -0.12 -10.94
C LEU A 211 11.76 1.34 -11.36
N ALA A 212 10.75 1.95 -11.95
CA ALA A 212 10.69 3.39 -12.20
C ALA A 212 10.40 4.18 -10.93
N GLY A 213 9.62 3.60 -10.00
CA GLY A 213 9.31 4.24 -8.72
C GLY A 213 8.36 3.45 -7.84
N ILE A 214 8.26 3.91 -6.60
CA ILE A 214 7.23 3.54 -5.64
C ILE A 214 6.43 4.80 -5.35
N ILE A 215 5.09 4.69 -5.39
CA ILE A 215 4.15 5.81 -5.24
C ILE A 215 3.13 5.51 -4.14
N ASP A 216 2.36 6.52 -3.80
CA ASP A 216 1.23 6.46 -2.87
C ASP A 216 1.60 6.09 -1.43
N PHE A 217 2.21 7.05 -0.74
CA PHE A 217 2.60 6.96 0.67
C PHE A 217 1.50 7.47 1.63
N GLY A 218 0.27 7.64 1.13
CA GLY A 218 -0.85 8.15 1.93
C GLY A 218 -1.27 7.25 3.09
N ASP A 219 -1.03 5.95 2.97
CA ASP A 219 -1.30 4.94 4.00
C ASP A 219 -0.10 4.63 4.91
N ALA A 220 0.99 5.42 4.79
CA ALA A 220 2.17 5.20 5.62
C ALA A 220 1.81 5.29 7.11
N CYS A 221 2.11 4.24 7.85
CA CYS A 221 1.72 4.09 9.25
C CYS A 221 2.80 3.43 10.10
N LEU A 222 2.64 3.52 11.41
CA LEU A 222 3.48 2.79 12.35
C LEU A 222 2.87 1.41 12.60
N GLY A 223 3.58 0.36 12.21
CA GLY A 223 3.05 -1.00 12.25
C GLY A 223 4.10 -2.10 12.15
N ASP A 224 3.61 -3.30 11.84
CA ASP A 224 4.44 -4.49 11.64
C ASP A 224 5.18 -4.43 10.30
N PRO A 225 6.51 -4.58 10.25
CA PRO A 225 7.26 -4.64 9.00
C PRO A 225 6.75 -5.73 8.05
N ALA A 226 6.13 -6.80 8.55
CA ALA A 226 5.53 -7.86 7.74
C ALA A 226 4.40 -7.36 6.83
N TYR A 227 3.78 -6.22 7.15
CA TYR A 227 2.70 -5.65 6.37
C TYR A 227 3.16 -5.25 4.96
N ASP A 228 4.33 -4.65 4.82
CA ASP A 228 4.89 -4.29 3.52
C ASP A 228 5.39 -5.49 2.68
N LEU A 229 5.45 -6.69 3.27
CA LEU A 229 5.75 -7.92 2.55
C LEU A 229 4.48 -8.64 2.05
N THR A 230 3.31 -8.21 2.47
CA THR A 230 2.01 -8.86 2.24
C THR A 230 1.73 -9.11 0.76
N PHE A 231 1.89 -8.09 -0.07
CA PHE A 231 1.55 -8.15 -1.49
C PHE A 231 2.52 -9.02 -2.30
N PHE A 232 3.73 -9.27 -1.80
CA PHE A 232 4.72 -10.10 -2.49
C PHE A 232 4.34 -11.58 -2.55
N LEU A 233 3.40 -12.02 -1.72
CA LEU A 233 2.81 -13.36 -1.83
C LEU A 233 1.98 -13.54 -3.11
N SER A 234 1.47 -12.47 -3.70
CA SER A 234 0.82 -12.49 -5.01
C SER A 234 1.79 -12.75 -6.17
N TYR A 235 3.08 -12.47 -5.98
CA TYR A 235 4.15 -12.81 -6.93
C TYR A 235 4.70 -14.23 -6.72
N GLY A 236 4.17 -14.95 -5.76
CA GLY A 236 4.51 -16.32 -5.40
C GLY A 236 5.38 -16.43 -4.15
N GLU A 237 5.29 -17.58 -3.50
CA GLU A 237 5.98 -17.88 -2.24
C GLU A 237 7.51 -17.68 -2.33
N ALA A 238 8.12 -18.02 -3.48
CA ALA A 238 9.56 -17.85 -3.68
C ALA A 238 9.98 -16.38 -3.71
N ALA A 239 9.15 -15.49 -4.29
CA ALA A 239 9.41 -14.06 -4.32
C ALA A 239 9.30 -13.45 -2.91
N ALA A 240 8.23 -13.79 -2.18
CA ALA A 240 8.03 -13.32 -0.80
C ALA A 240 9.16 -13.80 0.13
N ARG A 241 9.57 -15.07 0.03
CA ARG A 241 10.68 -15.63 0.80
C ARG A 241 12.00 -14.93 0.48
N ARG A 242 12.32 -14.77 -0.81
CA ARG A 242 13.53 -14.03 -1.20
C ARG A 242 13.54 -12.61 -0.64
N LEU A 243 12.41 -11.90 -0.73
CA LEU A 243 12.30 -10.55 -0.17
C LEU A 243 12.56 -10.57 1.34
N ALA A 244 11.92 -11.48 2.08
CA ALA A 244 12.11 -11.63 3.52
C ALA A 244 13.58 -11.92 3.88
N ASP A 245 14.23 -12.86 3.19
CA ASP A 245 15.64 -13.23 3.41
C ASP A 245 16.58 -12.04 3.13
N ARG A 246 16.26 -11.21 2.14
CA ARG A 246 17.05 -10.01 1.82
C ARG A 246 16.78 -8.85 2.77
N TYR A 247 15.55 -8.73 3.26
CA TYR A 247 15.16 -7.74 4.24
C TYR A 247 15.75 -8.06 5.63
N ASP A 248 15.67 -9.30 6.06
CA ASP A 248 16.19 -9.77 7.35
C ASP A 248 17.23 -10.90 7.18
N PRO A 249 18.44 -10.59 6.69
CA PRO A 249 19.44 -11.61 6.37
C PRO A 249 20.02 -12.31 7.59
N MET A 250 19.85 -11.76 8.80
CA MET A 250 20.31 -12.34 10.05
C MET A 250 19.26 -13.19 10.75
N GLY A 251 18.00 -13.18 10.25
CA GLY A 251 16.91 -13.92 10.84
C GLY A 251 16.50 -13.43 12.23
N GLU A 252 16.59 -12.11 12.44
CA GLU A 252 16.23 -11.48 13.73
C GLU A 252 14.73 -11.55 13.99
N ASP A 253 13.93 -11.68 12.93
CA ASP A 253 12.49 -11.81 12.98
C ASP A 253 12.02 -13.08 12.26
N PRO A 254 12.15 -14.27 12.87
CA PRO A 254 11.79 -15.53 12.24
C PRO A 254 10.29 -15.64 11.92
N GLY A 255 9.45 -14.82 12.56
CA GLY A 255 8.00 -14.75 12.32
C GLY A 255 7.57 -13.83 11.16
N LEU A 256 8.47 -13.05 10.57
CA LEU A 256 8.18 -12.03 9.58
C LEU A 256 7.31 -12.56 8.42
N LEU A 257 7.74 -13.62 7.75
CA LEU A 257 7.01 -14.18 6.62
C LEU A 257 5.69 -14.86 7.03
N ALA A 258 5.61 -15.41 8.24
CA ALA A 258 4.38 -16.00 8.75
C ALA A 258 3.30 -14.91 8.97
N ARG A 259 3.69 -13.77 9.55
CA ARG A 259 2.79 -12.63 9.72
C ARG A 259 2.39 -12.00 8.39
N ALA A 260 3.32 -11.90 7.43
CA ALA A 260 2.99 -11.44 6.08
C ALA A 260 1.93 -12.32 5.40
N ARG A 261 1.98 -13.66 5.58
CA ARG A 261 0.95 -14.59 5.06
C ARG A 261 -0.41 -14.37 5.71
N LEU A 262 -0.46 -14.10 7.02
CA LEU A 262 -1.71 -13.79 7.70
C LEU A 262 -2.30 -12.47 7.18
N SER A 263 -1.49 -11.44 7.03
CA SER A 263 -1.92 -10.17 6.44
C SER A 263 -2.38 -10.34 4.99
N HIS A 264 -1.71 -11.19 4.19
CA HIS A 264 -2.14 -11.52 2.84
C HIS A 264 -3.51 -12.21 2.81
N ALA A 265 -3.72 -13.21 3.66
CA ALA A 265 -5.02 -13.90 3.76
C ALA A 265 -6.14 -12.92 4.15
N ARG A 266 -5.89 -12.02 5.12
CA ARG A 266 -6.82 -10.95 5.48
C ARG A 266 -7.14 -10.06 4.28
N PHE A 267 -6.13 -9.60 3.56
CA PHE A 267 -6.33 -8.76 2.38
C PHE A 267 -7.18 -9.46 1.32
N ARG A 268 -6.93 -10.74 1.05
CA ARG A 268 -7.71 -11.55 0.11
C ARG A 268 -9.18 -11.69 0.55
N ILE A 269 -9.46 -11.83 1.84
CA ILE A 269 -10.86 -11.82 2.34
C ILE A 269 -11.49 -10.44 2.12
N GLU A 270 -10.78 -9.36 2.41
CA GLU A 270 -11.29 -7.99 2.25
C GLU A 270 -11.62 -7.66 0.79
N GLN A 271 -10.91 -8.22 -0.19
CA GLN A 271 -11.23 -8.06 -1.61
C GLN A 271 -12.63 -8.57 -1.98
N LEU A 272 -13.21 -9.52 -1.23
CA LEU A 272 -14.60 -9.96 -1.45
C LEU A 272 -15.64 -8.83 -1.29
N ARG A 273 -15.29 -7.72 -0.66
CA ARG A 273 -16.17 -6.54 -0.59
C ARG A 273 -16.48 -5.97 -1.97
N GLN A 274 -15.58 -6.14 -2.92
CA GLN A 274 -15.71 -5.66 -4.29
C GLN A 274 -16.34 -6.70 -5.24
N ALA A 275 -16.82 -7.84 -4.70
CA ALA A 275 -17.33 -8.98 -5.46
C ALA A 275 -18.39 -8.62 -6.53
N ARG A 276 -19.23 -7.60 -6.26
CA ARG A 276 -20.25 -7.15 -7.22
C ARG A 276 -19.67 -6.37 -8.38
N ALA A 277 -18.59 -5.63 -8.16
CA ALA A 277 -17.95 -4.82 -9.18
C ALA A 277 -17.05 -5.66 -10.09
N PHE A 278 -16.42 -6.73 -9.55
CA PHE A 278 -15.44 -7.55 -10.24
C PHE A 278 -15.76 -9.05 -10.15
N PRO A 279 -16.83 -9.54 -10.84
CA PRO A 279 -17.31 -10.92 -10.67
C PRO A 279 -16.30 -11.99 -11.12
N HIS A 280 -15.49 -11.75 -12.16
CA HIS A 280 -14.49 -12.72 -12.62
C HIS A 280 -13.34 -12.89 -11.63
N GLU A 281 -12.83 -11.80 -11.10
CA GLU A 281 -11.79 -11.80 -10.08
C GLU A 281 -12.28 -12.45 -8.78
N THR A 282 -13.55 -12.22 -8.45
CA THR A 282 -14.22 -12.83 -7.31
C THR A 282 -14.30 -14.34 -7.43
N ALA A 283 -14.61 -14.88 -8.62
CA ALA A 283 -14.68 -16.32 -8.83
C ALA A 283 -13.32 -17.00 -8.60
N GLN A 284 -12.24 -16.41 -9.10
CA GLN A 284 -10.88 -16.91 -8.84
C GLN A 284 -10.51 -16.80 -7.37
N LEU A 285 -10.82 -15.67 -6.74
CA LEU A 285 -10.58 -15.43 -5.33
C LEU A 285 -11.27 -16.48 -4.44
N LEU A 286 -12.54 -16.78 -4.73
CA LEU A 286 -13.30 -17.80 -3.99
C LEU A 286 -12.75 -19.22 -4.18
N ALA A 287 -12.17 -19.51 -5.35
CA ALA A 287 -11.50 -20.78 -5.60
C ALA A 287 -10.19 -20.93 -4.80
N ASP A 288 -9.45 -19.84 -4.64
CA ASP A 288 -8.13 -19.85 -3.99
C ASP A 288 -8.19 -19.76 -2.46
N LEU A 289 -9.20 -19.06 -1.92
CA LEU A 289 -9.31 -18.75 -0.49
C LEU A 289 -9.31 -19.98 0.42
N PRO A 290 -10.01 -21.10 0.13
CA PRO A 290 -9.98 -22.27 1.01
C PRO A 290 -8.56 -22.79 1.26
N GLY A 291 -7.78 -22.96 0.18
CA GLY A 291 -6.39 -23.42 0.27
C GLY A 291 -5.47 -22.42 0.98
N LEU A 292 -5.68 -21.13 0.76
CA LEU A 292 -4.94 -20.09 1.46
C LEU A 292 -5.22 -20.09 2.97
N LEU A 293 -6.49 -20.21 3.36
CA LEU A 293 -6.90 -20.24 4.76
C LEU A 293 -6.40 -21.51 5.46
N ASP A 294 -6.45 -22.68 4.80
CA ASP A 294 -5.92 -23.92 5.35
C ASP A 294 -4.41 -23.79 5.62
N GLN A 295 -3.64 -23.23 4.67
CA GLN A 295 -2.21 -22.99 4.85
C GLN A 295 -1.88 -22.12 6.07
N VAL A 296 -2.64 -21.05 6.31
CA VAL A 296 -2.39 -20.15 7.45
C VAL A 296 -2.98 -20.66 8.75
N LEU A 297 -3.99 -21.53 8.72
CA LEU A 297 -4.61 -22.12 9.91
C LEU A 297 -3.84 -23.36 10.42
N GLU A 298 -3.25 -24.15 9.52
CA GLU A 298 -2.53 -25.40 9.86
C GLU A 298 -1.09 -25.16 10.30
N ARG A 299 -0.43 -24.12 9.80
CA ARG A 299 0.95 -23.78 10.21
C ARG A 299 0.92 -23.21 11.63
N ASN A 300 1.47 -23.97 12.58
CA ASN A 300 1.77 -23.42 13.91
C ASN A 300 2.75 -22.25 13.78
N PRO A 301 2.62 -21.20 14.62
CA PRO A 301 3.50 -20.05 14.61
C PRO A 301 4.96 -20.41 14.87
#